data_ab8f342d7db22cca86236b0972c57c4d
#
_entry.id   ab8f342d7db22cca86236b0972c57c4d
#
_cell.length_a   1.000
_cell.length_b   1.000
_cell.length_c   1.000
_cell.angle_alpha   90.00
_cell.angle_beta   90.00
_cell.angle_gamma   90.00
#
_symmetry.space_group_name_H-M   'P 1'
#
loop_
_entity.id
_entity.type
_entity.pdbx_description
1 polymer ?
#
loop_
_entity_poly.entity_id
_entity_poly.type
_entity_poly.pdbx_seq_one_letter_code
_entity_poly.pdbx_strand_id
1 'polypeptide(L)'
;MAGIGLRLTPHGRLVVENQDDAPGIDHATSIRLTEAFDRGTGYGLVRLGAAEVGQTLPPVFVWWRDFAARYIGSLCLHASGTKAEDSRKPPSVPAPTAAELSSLVLTTPMMAGAEYLTRDVLAALWDEMARAFAASLADAGTDLQAFLTTLNPAWNLVGRVHFNLAENRRDPDRPFAFMATYTSRLSAQARAQHVPLGQALREYAGSANRDKLLSLLLPVQRAAEHCAWLKQMVDAGDIFHPLRWGPGDASRLLHSAPELERAGVVVRMPVSWRASRPARPQVTATVGSSAPSAVGLDGLLDFRMDVMLEGEPLTKVEVATLLAGTEDLVLLRGKWVEVDRARMGRTMEQFQAAEQLAARDGLSFSEAMRMLAGAAVTRDDAAAADTDWARVIAGRWLEQTLRALRAPDGEDVDPGSTLRGLRLSSAFVPDASRQSEPM
;
A
#
# COMPACT_ATOMS: atom_id res chain seq x y z
N MET A 1 3.31 -2.41 -40.45
CA MET A 1 2.58 -1.32 -39.74
C MET A 1 3.48 -0.11 -39.82
N ALA A 2 2.97 1.03 -40.31
CA ALA A 2 3.75 2.24 -40.38
C ALA A 2 4.12 2.66 -38.95
N GLY A 3 5.40 2.82 -38.68
CA GLY A 3 5.89 3.36 -37.40
C GLY A 3 5.77 4.89 -37.41
N ILE A 4 5.96 5.51 -36.24
CA ILE A 4 6.06 6.97 -36.13
C ILE A 4 7.48 7.39 -35.78
N GLY A 5 7.91 8.55 -36.34
CA GLY A 5 9.16 9.21 -36.04
C GLY A 5 8.92 10.65 -35.54
N LEU A 6 9.91 11.24 -34.87
CA LEU A 6 9.91 12.66 -34.50
C LEU A 6 10.90 13.43 -35.38
N ARG A 7 10.44 14.56 -35.89
CA ARG A 7 11.28 15.52 -36.64
C ARG A 7 11.23 16.89 -35.97
N LEU A 8 12.40 17.53 -35.86
CA LEU A 8 12.49 18.93 -35.46
C LEU A 8 12.42 19.82 -36.71
N THR A 9 11.52 20.78 -36.70
CA THR A 9 11.39 21.76 -37.79
C THR A 9 12.40 22.89 -37.63
N PRO A 10 12.70 23.66 -38.71
CA PRO A 10 13.54 24.85 -38.63
C PRO A 10 13.04 25.93 -37.65
N HIS A 11 11.76 25.89 -37.30
CA HIS A 11 11.12 26.79 -36.34
C HIS A 11 11.12 26.26 -34.90
N GLY A 12 11.87 25.17 -34.62
CA GLY A 12 12.02 24.61 -33.28
C GLY A 12 10.77 23.79 -32.81
N ARG A 13 9.89 23.36 -33.70
CA ARG A 13 8.74 22.55 -33.37
C ARG A 13 9.02 21.06 -33.61
N LEU A 14 8.57 20.20 -32.70
CA LEU A 14 8.56 18.76 -32.91
C LEU A 14 7.26 18.34 -33.55
N VAL A 15 7.36 17.58 -34.62
CA VAL A 15 6.23 17.00 -35.34
C VAL A 15 6.38 15.49 -35.46
N VAL A 16 5.27 14.77 -35.39
CA VAL A 16 5.23 13.33 -35.62
C VAL A 16 5.06 13.08 -37.11
N GLU A 17 5.86 12.18 -37.66
CA GLU A 17 5.79 11.75 -39.04
C GLU A 17 5.62 10.24 -39.14
N ASN A 18 4.86 9.78 -40.10
CA ASN A 18 4.80 8.34 -40.40
C ASN A 18 6.12 7.90 -41.07
N GLN A 19 6.70 6.82 -40.54
CA GLN A 19 7.94 6.25 -41.04
C GLN A 19 7.76 4.76 -41.26
N ASP A 20 7.90 4.29 -42.51
CA ASP A 20 7.66 2.89 -42.88
C ASP A 20 8.66 1.92 -42.21
N ASP A 21 9.89 2.37 -41.92
CA ASP A 21 10.99 1.61 -41.32
C ASP A 21 11.27 1.96 -39.85
N ALA A 22 10.39 2.72 -39.16
CA ALA A 22 10.61 3.06 -37.77
C ALA A 22 10.47 1.83 -36.86
N PRO A 23 11.37 1.63 -35.87
CA PRO A 23 11.22 0.57 -34.88
C PRO A 23 9.88 0.75 -34.15
N GLY A 24 9.15 -0.37 -34.01
CA GLY A 24 7.75 -0.37 -33.60
C GLY A 24 7.50 0.23 -32.23
N ILE A 25 6.67 1.27 -32.19
CA ILE A 25 5.94 1.71 -31.01
C ILE A 25 4.59 0.97 -31.06
N ASP A 26 4.06 0.54 -29.93
CA ASP A 26 2.73 -0.07 -29.91
C ASP A 26 1.68 0.92 -30.42
N HIS A 27 0.65 0.39 -31.06
CA HIS A 27 -0.35 1.19 -31.78
C HIS A 27 -1.08 2.19 -30.86
N ALA A 28 -1.40 1.78 -29.64
CA ALA A 28 -2.10 2.66 -28.69
C ALA A 28 -1.21 3.83 -28.23
N THR A 29 0.06 3.59 -27.96
CA THR A 29 1.03 4.63 -27.63
C THR A 29 1.28 5.57 -28.83
N SER A 30 1.37 5.02 -30.04
CA SER A 30 1.50 5.80 -31.27
C SER A 30 0.36 6.81 -31.44
N ILE A 31 -0.90 6.39 -31.30
CA ILE A 31 -2.07 7.26 -31.37
C ILE A 31 -1.99 8.37 -30.32
N ARG A 32 -1.76 8.00 -29.04
CA ARG A 32 -1.72 8.97 -27.95
C ARG A 32 -0.62 10.02 -28.12
N LEU A 33 0.55 9.62 -28.63
CA LEU A 33 1.64 10.55 -28.90
C LEU A 33 1.31 11.47 -30.07
N THR A 34 0.77 10.94 -31.16
CA THR A 34 0.36 11.75 -32.33
C THR A 34 -0.66 12.80 -31.91
N GLU A 35 -1.74 12.41 -31.24
CA GLU A 35 -2.76 13.33 -30.74
C GLU A 35 -2.18 14.43 -29.83
N ALA A 36 -1.22 14.07 -28.97
CA ALA A 36 -0.60 15.05 -28.06
C ALA A 36 0.30 16.03 -28.80
N PHE A 37 1.10 15.58 -29.79
CA PHE A 37 1.95 16.46 -30.60
C PHE A 37 1.13 17.31 -31.58
N ASP A 38 -0.01 16.84 -32.07
CA ASP A 38 -0.94 17.62 -32.91
C ASP A 38 -1.56 18.80 -32.15
N ARG A 39 -1.77 18.66 -30.83
CA ARG A 39 -2.16 19.80 -29.96
C ARG A 39 -1.07 20.84 -29.81
N GLY A 40 0.19 20.44 -29.98
CA GLY A 40 1.39 21.29 -29.87
C GLY A 40 2.57 20.55 -29.27
N THR A 41 3.78 21.02 -29.57
CA THR A 41 5.03 20.40 -29.12
C THR A 41 5.09 20.27 -27.59
N GLY A 42 4.67 21.30 -26.85
CA GLY A 42 4.66 21.26 -25.38
C GLY A 42 3.75 20.17 -24.81
N TYR A 43 2.56 19.95 -25.40
CA TYR A 43 1.65 18.87 -25.00
C TYR A 43 2.23 17.49 -25.31
N GLY A 44 2.85 17.33 -26.47
CA GLY A 44 3.53 16.09 -26.86
C GLY A 44 4.67 15.75 -25.91
N LEU A 45 5.50 16.72 -25.56
CA LEU A 45 6.62 16.56 -24.62
C LEU A 45 6.12 16.25 -23.21
N VAL A 46 5.09 16.93 -22.71
CA VAL A 46 4.46 16.63 -21.41
C VAL A 46 3.92 15.22 -21.40
N ARG A 47 3.21 14.79 -22.45
CA ARG A 47 2.71 13.43 -22.57
C ARG A 47 3.85 12.42 -22.53
N LEU A 48 4.87 12.62 -23.35
CA LEU A 48 6.01 11.74 -23.46
C LEU A 48 6.79 11.62 -22.13
N GLY A 49 7.05 12.75 -21.48
CA GLY A 49 7.81 12.81 -20.23
C GLY A 49 7.06 12.39 -18.98
N ALA A 50 5.73 12.53 -18.97
CA ALA A 50 4.91 12.19 -17.79
C ALA A 50 4.21 10.84 -17.90
N ALA A 51 3.55 10.55 -19.02
CA ALA A 51 2.70 9.38 -19.15
C ALA A 51 3.43 8.16 -19.71
N GLU A 52 4.33 8.36 -20.69
CA GLU A 52 5.00 7.25 -21.38
C GLU A 52 6.34 6.84 -20.71
N VAL A 53 6.53 7.22 -19.45
CA VAL A 53 7.67 6.76 -18.63
C VAL A 53 7.55 5.26 -18.39
N GLY A 54 8.65 4.54 -18.66
CA GLY A 54 8.67 3.07 -18.53
C GLY A 54 8.30 2.31 -19.80
N GLN A 55 7.78 2.97 -20.82
CA GLN A 55 7.49 2.34 -22.10
C GLN A 55 8.78 2.13 -22.92
N THR A 56 8.82 1.03 -23.68
CA THR A 56 9.90 0.79 -24.64
C THR A 56 9.65 1.66 -25.88
N LEU A 57 10.54 2.60 -26.12
CA LEU A 57 10.44 3.58 -27.20
C LEU A 57 11.73 3.61 -28.03
N PRO A 58 11.69 4.03 -29.30
CA PRO A 58 12.86 4.28 -30.13
C PRO A 58 13.80 5.34 -29.51
N PRO A 59 15.11 5.32 -29.81
CA PRO A 59 16.11 6.20 -29.18
C PRO A 59 15.78 7.70 -29.22
N VAL A 60 15.20 8.18 -30.31
CA VAL A 60 14.77 9.58 -30.47
C VAL A 60 13.69 9.93 -29.44
N PHE A 61 12.66 9.09 -29.33
CA PHE A 61 11.61 9.29 -28.33
C PHE A 61 12.12 9.17 -26.90
N VAL A 62 13.04 8.24 -26.62
CA VAL A 62 13.67 8.09 -25.31
C VAL A 62 14.41 9.38 -24.93
N TRP A 63 15.17 9.96 -25.85
CA TRP A 63 15.93 11.18 -25.57
C TRP A 63 14.99 12.37 -25.23
N TRP A 64 13.93 12.56 -26.02
CA TRP A 64 12.93 13.60 -25.76
C TRP A 64 12.12 13.33 -24.50
N ARG A 65 11.81 12.08 -24.22
CA ARG A 65 11.20 11.69 -22.96
C ARG A 65 12.07 12.06 -21.77
N ASP A 66 13.35 11.74 -21.83
CA ASP A 66 14.29 12.02 -20.75
C ASP A 66 14.52 13.53 -20.55
N PHE A 67 14.48 14.32 -21.63
CA PHE A 67 14.45 15.78 -21.56
C PHE A 67 13.18 16.27 -20.84
N ALA A 68 12.00 15.82 -21.24
CA ALA A 68 10.74 16.23 -20.66
C ALA A 68 10.55 15.72 -19.22
N ALA A 69 11.01 14.50 -18.93
CA ALA A 69 10.96 13.92 -17.59
C ALA A 69 11.76 14.70 -16.54
N ARG A 70 12.79 15.47 -16.95
CA ARG A 70 13.51 16.40 -16.05
C ARG A 70 12.61 17.51 -15.56
N TYR A 71 11.76 18.06 -16.44
CA TYR A 71 10.75 19.06 -16.06
C TYR A 71 9.74 18.48 -15.07
N ILE A 72 9.17 17.34 -15.38
CA ILE A 72 8.18 16.67 -14.52
C ILE A 72 8.79 16.30 -13.16
N GLY A 73 10.01 15.75 -13.15
CA GLY A 73 10.72 15.46 -11.91
C GLY A 73 10.94 16.70 -11.04
N SER A 74 11.29 17.82 -11.65
CA SER A 74 11.45 19.10 -10.93
C SER A 74 10.14 19.61 -10.35
N LEU A 75 9.01 19.44 -11.05
CA LEU A 75 7.68 19.74 -10.51
C LEU A 75 7.37 18.92 -9.26
N CYS A 76 7.66 17.61 -9.26
CA CYS A 76 7.43 16.72 -8.11
C CYS A 76 8.26 17.17 -6.89
N LEU A 77 9.50 17.61 -7.11
CA LEU A 77 10.39 18.09 -6.04
C LEU A 77 9.86 19.37 -5.38
N HIS A 78 9.30 20.30 -6.16
CA HIS A 78 8.75 21.55 -5.65
C HIS A 78 7.37 21.36 -5.02
N ALA A 79 6.55 20.41 -5.51
CA ALA A 79 5.23 20.10 -4.98
C ALA A 79 5.25 19.64 -3.52
N SER A 80 6.31 18.93 -3.11
CA SER A 80 6.46 18.39 -1.75
C SER A 80 6.60 19.45 -0.66
N GLY A 81 6.83 20.72 -1.01
CA GLY A 81 6.99 21.85 -0.09
C GLY A 81 5.82 22.82 -0.03
N THR A 82 4.83 22.72 -0.92
CA THR A 82 3.78 23.73 -1.09
C THR A 82 2.58 23.47 -0.18
N LYS A 83 1.98 24.53 0.39
CA LYS A 83 0.73 24.44 1.16
C LYS A 83 -0.44 24.08 0.24
N ALA A 84 -1.44 23.37 0.77
CA ALA A 84 -2.57 22.83 0.03
C ALA A 84 -3.36 23.84 -0.82
N GLU A 85 -3.37 25.11 -0.45
CA GLU A 85 -4.10 26.17 -1.18
C GLU A 85 -3.43 26.57 -2.51
N ASP A 86 -2.09 26.37 -2.64
CA ASP A 86 -1.32 26.69 -3.85
C ASP A 86 -1.13 25.49 -4.80
N SER A 87 -1.63 24.32 -4.44
CA SER A 87 -1.36 23.07 -5.17
C SER A 87 -2.04 22.94 -6.55
N ARG A 88 -2.96 23.85 -6.88
CA ARG A 88 -3.63 23.91 -8.19
C ARG A 88 -2.88 24.66 -9.27
N LYS A 89 -1.81 25.39 -8.88
CA LYS A 89 -0.96 26.10 -9.82
C LYS A 89 0.42 25.44 -9.81
N PRO A 90 0.96 25.04 -10.97
CA PRO A 90 2.28 24.44 -10.99
C PRO A 90 3.32 25.46 -10.50
N PRO A 91 4.29 25.03 -9.67
CA PRO A 91 5.40 25.88 -9.29
C PRO A 91 6.25 26.25 -10.51
N SER A 92 6.87 27.43 -10.47
CA SER A 92 7.82 27.82 -11.49
C SER A 92 9.07 26.93 -11.40
N VAL A 93 9.33 26.18 -12.45
CA VAL A 93 10.52 25.31 -12.56
C VAL A 93 11.54 26.03 -13.44
N PRO A 94 12.73 26.36 -12.91
CA PRO A 94 13.74 27.01 -13.71
C PRO A 94 14.22 26.12 -14.86
N ALA A 95 14.53 26.72 -16.01
CA ALA A 95 15.12 25.97 -17.11
C ALA A 95 16.51 25.41 -16.71
N PRO A 96 16.97 24.32 -17.35
CA PRO A 96 18.31 23.81 -17.14
C PRO A 96 19.34 24.87 -17.47
N THR A 97 20.50 24.84 -16.81
CA THR A 97 21.60 25.76 -17.02
C THR A 97 22.12 25.70 -18.46
N ALA A 98 22.77 26.76 -18.92
CA ALA A 98 23.36 26.81 -20.27
C ALA A 98 24.36 25.66 -20.51
N ALA A 99 25.10 25.24 -19.47
CA ALA A 99 25.99 24.07 -19.54
C ALA A 99 25.26 22.76 -19.74
N GLU A 100 24.16 22.55 -18.99
CA GLU A 100 23.31 21.34 -19.12
C GLU A 100 22.62 21.28 -20.49
N LEU A 101 22.11 22.43 -20.98
CA LEU A 101 21.52 22.51 -22.32
C LEU A 101 22.55 22.21 -23.40
N SER A 102 23.79 22.72 -23.27
CA SER A 102 24.89 22.42 -24.20
C SER A 102 25.22 20.90 -24.19
N SER A 103 25.27 20.29 -23.02
CA SER A 103 25.51 18.85 -22.89
C SER A 103 24.38 18.02 -23.56
N LEU A 104 23.12 18.45 -23.43
CA LEU A 104 22.00 17.83 -24.10
C LEU A 104 22.10 17.90 -25.62
N VAL A 105 22.45 19.05 -26.18
CA VAL A 105 22.65 19.19 -27.62
C VAL A 105 23.74 18.23 -28.12
N LEU A 106 24.84 18.07 -27.38
CA LEU A 106 25.92 17.14 -27.76
C LEU A 106 25.55 15.67 -27.72
N THR A 107 24.54 15.30 -26.92
CA THR A 107 24.07 13.92 -26.74
C THR A 107 22.83 13.60 -27.58
N THR A 108 22.43 14.48 -28.50
CA THR A 108 21.27 14.30 -29.36
C THR A 108 21.44 13.07 -30.27
N PRO A 109 20.49 12.15 -30.31
CA PRO A 109 20.53 11.03 -31.24
C PRO A 109 20.36 11.51 -32.67
N MET A 110 20.74 10.69 -33.63
CA MET A 110 20.47 10.95 -35.06
C MET A 110 18.95 11.01 -35.28
N MET A 111 18.45 12.17 -35.67
CA MET A 111 17.03 12.39 -36.01
C MET A 111 16.90 13.44 -37.11
N ALA A 112 15.76 13.44 -37.80
CA ALA A 112 15.45 14.45 -38.81
C ALA A 112 15.34 15.84 -38.15
N GLY A 113 16.08 16.82 -38.68
CA GLY A 113 16.10 18.18 -38.16
C GLY A 113 17.03 18.40 -36.95
N ALA A 114 17.92 17.43 -36.63
CA ALA A 114 18.87 17.60 -35.53
C ALA A 114 19.78 18.85 -35.69
N GLU A 115 20.02 19.26 -36.92
CA GLU A 115 20.77 20.48 -37.27
C GLU A 115 20.15 21.79 -36.76
N TYR A 116 18.83 21.78 -36.48
CA TYR A 116 18.13 22.93 -35.92
C TYR A 116 18.14 22.96 -34.40
N LEU A 117 18.63 21.90 -33.73
CA LEU A 117 18.62 21.81 -32.29
C LEU A 117 19.73 22.66 -31.69
N THR A 118 19.34 23.72 -31.01
CA THR A 118 20.23 24.61 -30.27
C THR A 118 19.82 24.67 -28.79
N ARG A 119 20.69 25.30 -27.97
CA ARG A 119 20.38 25.60 -26.58
C ARG A 119 19.11 26.42 -26.43
N ASP A 120 18.95 27.40 -27.31
CA ASP A 120 17.83 28.35 -27.29
C ASP A 120 16.50 27.62 -27.67
N VAL A 121 16.56 26.68 -28.62
CA VAL A 121 15.43 25.84 -28.96
C VAL A 121 15.05 24.97 -27.76
N LEU A 122 15.99 24.33 -27.05
CA LEU A 122 15.69 23.55 -25.85
C LEU A 122 15.11 24.42 -24.73
N ALA A 123 15.60 25.63 -24.52
CA ALA A 123 15.05 26.59 -23.56
C ALA A 123 13.61 26.99 -23.91
N ALA A 124 13.34 27.30 -25.19
CA ALA A 124 12.00 27.62 -25.66
C ALA A 124 11.01 26.43 -25.51
N LEU A 125 11.46 25.22 -25.79
CA LEU A 125 10.68 24.01 -25.58
C LEU A 125 10.39 23.75 -24.10
N TRP A 126 11.32 24.10 -23.20
CA TRP A 126 11.09 24.03 -21.76
C TRP A 126 9.94 24.95 -21.33
N ASP A 127 9.94 26.19 -21.80
CA ASP A 127 8.87 27.15 -21.52
C ASP A 127 7.53 26.73 -22.16
N GLU A 128 7.58 26.09 -23.33
CA GLU A 128 6.40 25.57 -24.01
C GLU A 128 5.78 24.39 -23.21
N MET A 129 6.62 23.49 -22.70
CA MET A 129 6.16 22.42 -21.78
C MET A 129 5.53 23.01 -20.53
N ALA A 130 6.13 24.04 -19.92
CA ALA A 130 5.60 24.67 -18.72
C ALA A 130 4.19 25.23 -18.95
N ARG A 131 3.98 25.90 -20.09
CA ARG A 131 2.67 26.43 -20.47
C ARG A 131 1.66 25.33 -20.75
N ALA A 132 2.05 24.27 -21.49
CA ALA A 132 1.18 23.15 -21.80
C ALA A 132 0.79 22.36 -20.54
N PHE A 133 1.74 22.15 -19.62
CA PHE A 133 1.48 21.50 -18.35
C PHE A 133 0.51 22.30 -17.48
N ALA A 134 0.73 23.62 -17.37
CA ALA A 134 -0.16 24.49 -16.58
C ALA A 134 -1.58 24.50 -17.14
N ALA A 135 -1.75 24.52 -18.44
CA ALA A 135 -3.06 24.42 -19.08
C ALA A 135 -3.72 23.07 -18.81
N SER A 136 -2.98 21.97 -18.96
CA SER A 136 -3.52 20.62 -18.71
C SER A 136 -3.91 20.40 -17.25
N LEU A 137 -3.16 20.95 -16.30
CA LEU A 137 -3.47 20.90 -14.88
C LEU A 137 -4.75 21.71 -14.57
N ALA A 138 -4.87 22.90 -15.15
CA ALA A 138 -6.07 23.73 -15.00
C ALA A 138 -7.32 23.05 -15.57
N ASP A 139 -7.22 22.44 -16.74
CA ASP A 139 -8.30 21.69 -17.40
C ASP A 139 -8.72 20.48 -16.54
N ALA A 140 -7.77 19.81 -15.89
CA ALA A 140 -8.04 18.65 -15.02
C ALA A 140 -8.74 19.04 -13.72
N GLY A 141 -8.62 20.28 -13.23
CA GLY A 141 -9.27 20.78 -12.03
C GLY A 141 -8.83 20.10 -10.72
N THR A 142 -7.74 19.34 -10.74
CA THR A 142 -7.19 18.60 -9.61
C THR A 142 -5.91 19.26 -9.08
N ASP A 143 -5.39 18.77 -7.94
CA ASP A 143 -4.07 19.19 -7.49
C ASP A 143 -2.95 18.56 -8.32
N LEU A 144 -1.77 19.17 -8.25
CA LEU A 144 -0.58 18.75 -9.02
C LEU A 144 -0.22 17.29 -8.80
N GLN A 145 -0.26 16.80 -7.55
CA GLN A 145 0.14 15.43 -7.24
C GLN A 145 -0.88 14.40 -7.77
N ALA A 146 -2.17 14.69 -7.60
CA ALA A 146 -3.24 13.86 -8.16
C ALA A 146 -3.15 13.82 -9.69
N PHE A 147 -2.93 14.97 -10.34
CA PHE A 147 -2.77 15.06 -11.80
C PHE A 147 -1.59 14.22 -12.30
N LEU A 148 -0.40 14.35 -11.68
CA LEU A 148 0.78 13.56 -12.05
C LEU A 148 0.55 12.06 -11.85
N THR A 149 -0.14 11.69 -10.77
CA THR A 149 -0.48 10.29 -10.47
C THR A 149 -1.45 9.70 -11.50
N THR A 150 -2.39 10.50 -12.04
CA THR A 150 -3.26 10.05 -13.14
C THR A 150 -2.51 9.83 -14.44
N LEU A 151 -1.46 10.61 -14.71
CA LEU A 151 -0.61 10.42 -15.88
C LEU A 151 0.27 9.17 -15.75
N ASN A 152 0.92 8.98 -14.61
CA ASN A 152 1.67 7.77 -14.26
C ASN A 152 1.82 7.64 -12.74
N PRO A 153 1.35 6.54 -12.12
CA PRO A 153 1.43 6.34 -10.65
C PRO A 153 2.85 6.40 -10.08
N ALA A 154 3.88 6.12 -10.88
CA ALA A 154 5.27 6.16 -10.45
C ALA A 154 5.72 7.57 -9.98
N TRP A 155 5.08 8.64 -10.47
CA TRP A 155 5.38 10.01 -10.05
C TRP A 155 5.04 10.29 -8.60
N ASN A 156 4.15 9.49 -7.99
CA ASN A 156 3.85 9.61 -6.56
C ASN A 156 5.06 9.34 -5.65
N LEU A 157 6.09 8.69 -6.16
CA LEU A 157 7.29 8.32 -5.40
C LEU A 157 8.40 9.37 -5.49
N VAL A 158 8.40 10.23 -6.51
CA VAL A 158 9.44 11.24 -6.74
C VAL A 158 9.26 12.41 -5.77
N GLY A 159 10.37 12.89 -5.22
CA GLY A 159 10.36 13.97 -4.23
C GLY A 159 10.01 13.51 -2.82
N ARG A 160 9.89 12.18 -2.57
CA ARG A 160 9.52 11.65 -1.26
C ARG A 160 10.70 11.00 -0.54
N VAL A 161 10.65 11.08 0.77
CA VAL A 161 11.53 10.34 1.67
C VAL A 161 10.91 8.98 1.93
N HIS A 162 11.73 7.95 1.85
CA HIS A 162 11.35 6.56 2.09
C HIS A 162 12.13 6.01 3.27
N PHE A 163 11.42 5.42 4.21
CA PHE A 163 12.00 4.61 5.28
C PHE A 163 11.91 3.14 4.88
N ASN A 164 13.05 2.54 4.64
CA ASN A 164 13.13 1.18 4.14
C ASN A 164 13.61 0.26 5.26
N LEU A 165 12.83 -0.76 5.56
CA LEU A 165 13.18 -1.86 6.46
C LEU A 165 13.39 -3.11 5.62
N ALA A 166 14.51 -3.78 5.82
CA ALA A 166 14.84 -5.04 5.16
C ALA A 166 15.29 -6.09 6.19
N GLU A 167 15.01 -7.36 5.94
CA GLU A 167 15.52 -8.44 6.78
C GLU A 167 17.01 -8.69 6.50
N ASN A 168 17.78 -8.82 7.56
CA ASN A 168 19.19 -9.24 7.53
C ASN A 168 19.33 -10.60 8.22
N ARG A 169 19.14 -11.66 7.48
CA ARG A 169 19.24 -13.05 7.98
C ARG A 169 20.64 -13.47 8.41
N ARG A 170 21.66 -12.65 8.15
CA ARG A 170 23.07 -12.95 8.50
C ARG A 170 23.45 -12.47 9.89
N ASP A 171 22.64 -11.64 10.50
CA ASP A 171 22.89 -11.03 11.82
C ASP A 171 21.71 -11.35 12.74
N PRO A 172 21.77 -12.43 13.55
CA PRO A 172 20.67 -12.80 14.45
C PRO A 172 20.39 -11.77 15.54
N ASP A 173 21.40 -11.03 15.99
CA ASP A 173 21.26 -10.02 17.05
C ASP A 173 20.62 -8.73 16.52
N ARG A 174 20.86 -8.41 15.25
CA ARG A 174 20.32 -7.25 14.53
C ARG A 174 19.72 -7.65 13.20
N PRO A 175 18.58 -8.38 13.25
CA PRO A 175 18.01 -9.06 12.08
C PRO A 175 17.35 -8.11 11.07
N PHE A 176 17.40 -6.81 11.30
CA PHE A 176 16.85 -5.82 10.39
C PHE A 176 17.91 -4.78 9.98
N ALA A 177 17.81 -4.32 8.76
CA ALA A 177 18.53 -3.17 8.24
C ALA A 177 17.54 -2.05 7.94
N PHE A 178 17.79 -0.86 8.49
CA PHE A 178 17.02 0.34 8.22
C PHE A 178 17.85 1.33 7.41
N MET A 179 17.21 1.97 6.43
CA MET A 179 17.83 3.05 5.67
C MET A 179 16.77 4.04 5.20
N ALA A 180 16.96 5.31 5.53
CA ALA A 180 16.21 6.39 4.94
C ALA A 180 16.80 6.74 3.57
N THR A 181 15.94 6.82 2.54
CA THR A 181 16.31 7.18 1.17
C THR A 181 15.42 8.28 0.64
N TYR A 182 15.90 8.98 -0.36
CA TYR A 182 15.14 9.99 -1.08
C TYR A 182 15.05 9.61 -2.56
N THR A 183 13.88 9.77 -3.16
CA THR A 183 13.68 9.50 -4.58
C THR A 183 13.79 10.80 -5.36
N SER A 184 14.88 10.97 -6.07
CA SER A 184 15.15 12.20 -6.84
C SER A 184 14.55 12.18 -8.25
N ARG A 185 14.40 11.01 -8.85
CA ARG A 185 13.92 10.83 -10.23
C ARG A 185 13.46 9.39 -10.50
N LEU A 186 12.79 9.20 -11.64
CA LEU A 186 12.53 7.89 -12.20
C LEU A 186 13.63 7.46 -13.18
N SER A 187 13.91 6.17 -13.25
CA SER A 187 14.72 5.60 -14.34
C SER A 187 13.93 5.52 -15.64
N ALA A 188 14.61 5.20 -16.75
CA ALA A 188 13.96 4.96 -18.03
C ALA A 188 12.86 3.87 -18.00
N GLN A 189 12.91 2.96 -17.02
CA GLN A 189 11.91 1.91 -16.80
C GLN A 189 10.84 2.29 -15.77
N ALA A 190 10.62 3.57 -15.51
CA ALA A 190 9.70 4.11 -14.49
C ALA A 190 9.97 3.62 -13.05
N ARG A 191 11.19 3.18 -12.75
CA ARG A 191 11.57 2.76 -11.40
C ARG A 191 12.13 3.95 -10.62
N ALA A 192 11.68 4.13 -9.39
CA ALA A 192 12.18 5.16 -8.49
C ALA A 192 13.69 4.96 -8.23
N GLN A 193 14.49 5.99 -8.47
CA GLN A 193 15.92 5.98 -8.14
C GLN A 193 16.08 6.54 -6.74
N HIS A 194 16.44 5.63 -5.82
CA HIS A 194 16.64 5.94 -4.42
C HIS A 194 18.09 6.31 -4.14
N VAL A 195 18.28 7.45 -3.50
CA VAL A 195 19.58 7.92 -3.01
C VAL A 195 19.52 7.89 -1.48
N PRO A 196 20.54 7.42 -0.75
CA PRO A 196 20.61 7.53 0.70
C PRO A 196 20.35 8.98 1.15
N LEU A 197 19.53 9.16 2.20
CA LEU A 197 19.10 10.50 2.63
C LEU A 197 20.28 11.39 2.96
N GLY A 198 21.32 10.87 3.60
CA GLY A 198 22.55 11.61 3.90
C GLY A 198 23.36 12.02 2.66
N GLN A 199 23.30 11.24 1.56
CA GLN A 199 23.89 11.61 0.29
C GLN A 199 23.09 12.73 -0.39
N ALA A 200 21.76 12.59 -0.45
CA ALA A 200 20.88 13.63 -1.00
C ALA A 200 21.05 14.97 -0.27
N LEU A 201 21.19 14.92 1.06
CA LEU A 201 21.45 16.10 1.88
C LEU A 201 22.74 16.80 1.48
N ARG A 202 23.82 16.06 1.25
CA ARG A 202 25.10 16.62 0.79
C ARG A 202 25.02 17.20 -0.61
N GLU A 203 24.34 16.53 -1.53
CA GLU A 203 24.15 17.00 -2.91
C GLU A 203 23.36 18.32 -2.97
N TYR A 204 22.39 18.51 -2.05
CA TYR A 204 21.54 19.71 -2.02
C TYR A 204 21.98 20.77 -1.01
N ALA A 205 23.10 20.59 -0.30
CA ALA A 205 23.61 21.54 0.70
C ALA A 205 24.03 22.91 0.14
N GLY A 206 24.09 23.07 -1.21
CA GLY A 206 24.39 24.34 -1.86
C GLY A 206 23.24 25.35 -1.84
N SER A 207 23.54 26.64 -1.77
CA SER A 207 22.56 27.74 -1.71
C SER A 207 21.54 27.74 -2.86
N ALA A 208 21.90 27.23 -4.03
CA ALA A 208 21.03 27.12 -5.20
C ALA A 208 19.93 26.03 -5.06
N ASN A 209 20.04 25.15 -4.07
CA ASN A 209 19.15 24.00 -3.89
C ASN A 209 18.31 24.07 -2.60
N ARG A 210 18.16 25.26 -2.01
CA ARG A 210 17.49 25.45 -0.71
C ARG A 210 16.07 24.86 -0.69
N ASP A 211 15.31 25.05 -1.75
CA ASP A 211 13.93 24.56 -1.83
C ASP A 211 13.89 23.02 -1.91
N LYS A 212 14.82 22.41 -2.63
CA LYS A 212 14.98 20.94 -2.68
C LYS A 212 15.38 20.39 -1.31
N LEU A 213 16.25 21.10 -0.60
CA LEU A 213 16.66 20.73 0.75
C LEU A 213 15.48 20.79 1.73
N LEU A 214 14.68 21.84 1.66
CA LEU A 214 13.47 21.97 2.49
C LEU A 214 12.44 20.88 2.18
N SER A 215 12.18 20.57 0.91
CA SER A 215 11.27 19.52 0.51
C SER A 215 11.69 18.13 1.01
N LEU A 216 13.00 17.90 1.10
CA LEU A 216 13.58 16.66 1.61
C LEU A 216 13.45 16.55 3.13
N LEU A 217 13.67 17.64 3.88
CA LEU A 217 13.68 17.62 5.35
C LEU A 217 12.29 17.79 5.98
N LEU A 218 11.39 18.53 5.35
CA LEU A 218 10.09 18.89 5.92
C LEU A 218 9.23 17.68 6.28
N PRO A 219 9.09 16.61 5.46
CA PRO A 219 8.35 15.42 5.84
C PRO A 219 8.95 14.70 7.06
N VAL A 220 10.28 14.66 7.15
CA VAL A 220 10.99 14.04 8.27
C VAL A 220 10.79 14.84 9.55
N GLN A 221 10.85 16.17 9.49
CA GLN A 221 10.60 17.05 10.62
C GLN A 221 9.16 16.94 11.12
N ARG A 222 8.18 16.98 10.23
CA ARG A 222 6.76 16.78 10.58
C ARG A 222 6.51 15.42 11.25
N ALA A 223 7.14 14.37 10.74
CA ALA A 223 7.05 13.05 11.33
C ALA A 223 7.70 13.02 12.73
N ALA A 224 8.82 13.69 12.91
CA ALA A 224 9.55 13.78 14.19
C ALA A 224 8.77 14.57 15.26
N GLU A 225 7.87 15.48 14.90
CA GLU A 225 6.98 16.19 15.83
C GLU A 225 6.02 15.22 16.55
N HIS A 226 5.63 14.13 15.91
CA HIS A 226 4.69 13.14 16.43
C HIS A 226 5.37 11.84 16.90
N CYS A 227 6.60 11.57 16.46
CA CYS A 227 7.35 10.35 16.75
C CYS A 227 8.63 10.65 17.55
N ALA A 228 8.60 10.49 18.87
CA ALA A 228 9.73 10.81 19.77
C ALA A 228 11.03 10.06 19.40
N TRP A 229 10.93 8.78 19.04
CA TRP A 229 12.10 7.99 18.60
C TRP A 229 12.72 8.52 17.30
N LEU A 230 11.89 8.98 16.36
CA LEU A 230 12.38 9.57 15.12
C LEU A 230 13.06 10.92 15.39
N LYS A 231 12.49 11.72 16.30
CA LYS A 231 13.13 12.97 16.71
C LYS A 231 14.52 12.73 17.28
N GLN A 232 14.68 11.73 18.17
CA GLN A 232 15.99 11.36 18.68
C GLN A 232 16.97 10.96 17.60
N MET A 233 16.54 10.18 16.60
CA MET A 233 17.39 9.78 15.48
C MET A 233 17.77 10.97 14.58
N VAL A 234 16.87 11.93 14.39
CA VAL A 234 17.14 13.16 13.62
C VAL A 234 18.15 14.04 14.38
N ASP A 235 17.95 14.23 15.67
CA ASP A 235 18.82 15.05 16.54
C ASP A 235 20.22 14.44 16.66
N ALA A 236 20.32 13.11 16.71
CA ALA A 236 21.60 12.38 16.73
C ALA A 236 22.27 12.28 15.34
N GLY A 237 21.53 12.55 14.25
CA GLY A 237 22.00 12.35 12.88
C GLY A 237 21.95 10.91 12.37
N ASP A 238 21.48 9.98 13.16
CA ASP A 238 21.42 8.55 12.83
C ASP A 238 20.55 8.26 11.60
N ILE A 239 19.50 9.05 11.39
CA ILE A 239 18.58 8.91 10.25
C ILE A 239 19.28 9.03 8.87
N PHE A 240 20.46 9.65 8.82
CA PHE A 240 21.22 9.86 7.59
C PHE A 240 22.15 8.71 7.24
N HIS A 241 22.20 7.67 8.08
CA HIS A 241 23.08 6.51 7.94
C HIS A 241 22.29 5.20 7.86
N PRO A 242 22.82 4.17 7.21
CA PRO A 242 22.28 2.83 7.32
C PRO A 242 22.44 2.29 8.75
N LEU A 243 21.38 1.75 9.32
CA LEU A 243 21.35 1.25 10.68
C LEU A 243 21.03 -0.24 10.73
N ARG A 244 21.60 -0.93 11.71
CA ARG A 244 21.25 -2.31 12.06
C ARG A 244 20.32 -2.29 13.26
N TRP A 245 19.13 -2.81 13.06
CA TRP A 245 18.04 -2.75 14.01
C TRP A 245 17.70 -4.12 14.61
N GLY A 246 17.29 -4.11 15.88
CA GLY A 246 16.67 -5.24 16.56
C GLY A 246 15.17 -5.34 16.23
N PRO A 247 14.51 -6.41 16.74
CA PRO A 247 13.06 -6.59 16.59
C PRO A 247 12.24 -5.45 17.18
N GLY A 248 12.65 -4.89 18.33
CA GLY A 248 11.96 -3.77 18.96
C GLY A 248 12.01 -2.48 18.14
N ASP A 249 13.12 -2.21 17.44
CA ASP A 249 13.24 -1.06 16.53
C ASP A 249 12.31 -1.21 15.31
N ALA A 250 12.28 -2.42 14.74
CA ALA A 250 11.41 -2.75 13.62
C ALA A 250 9.93 -2.67 14.00
N SER A 251 9.56 -3.12 15.20
CA SER A 251 8.22 -3.00 15.75
C SER A 251 7.80 -1.54 15.94
N ARG A 252 8.70 -0.69 16.45
CA ARG A 252 8.42 0.76 16.57
C ARG A 252 8.11 1.40 15.22
N LEU A 253 8.89 1.09 14.18
CA LEU A 253 8.62 1.57 12.82
C LEU A 253 7.27 1.08 12.31
N LEU A 254 6.95 -0.21 12.51
CA LEU A 254 5.69 -0.81 12.08
C LEU A 254 4.48 -0.09 12.70
N HIS A 255 4.53 0.16 14.01
CA HIS A 255 3.43 0.84 14.72
C HIS A 255 3.32 2.33 14.35
N SER A 256 4.46 2.98 14.07
CA SER A 256 4.47 4.40 13.68
C SER A 256 4.20 4.62 12.20
N ALA A 257 4.15 3.57 11.36
CA ALA A 257 3.99 3.70 9.91
C ALA A 257 2.80 4.58 9.48
N PRO A 258 1.58 4.45 10.07
CA PRO A 258 0.45 5.30 9.68
C PRO A 258 0.68 6.80 9.96
N GLU A 259 1.43 7.15 11.01
CA GLU A 259 1.76 8.52 11.36
C GLU A 259 2.84 9.09 10.44
N LEU A 260 3.85 8.28 10.13
CA LEU A 260 4.90 8.63 9.18
C LEU A 260 4.33 8.89 7.78
N GLU A 261 3.40 8.04 7.33
CA GLU A 261 2.73 8.19 6.03
C GLU A 261 1.86 9.45 5.98
N ARG A 262 1.15 9.78 7.07
CA ARG A 262 0.40 11.05 7.18
C ARG A 262 1.31 12.28 7.12
N ALA A 263 2.54 12.18 7.61
CA ALA A 263 3.54 13.24 7.51
C ALA A 263 4.19 13.35 6.11
N GLY A 264 3.92 12.40 5.20
CA GLY A 264 4.43 12.39 3.82
C GLY A 264 5.67 11.50 3.61
N VAL A 265 6.06 10.71 4.61
CA VAL A 265 7.12 9.70 4.48
C VAL A 265 6.54 8.41 3.95
N VAL A 266 7.19 7.78 2.98
CA VAL A 266 6.79 6.47 2.47
C VAL A 266 7.48 5.37 3.29
N VAL A 267 6.72 4.50 3.93
CA VAL A 267 7.29 3.39 4.71
C VAL A 267 7.28 2.12 3.88
N ARG A 268 8.44 1.46 3.77
CA ARG A 268 8.60 0.19 3.06
C ARG A 268 9.05 -0.89 4.02
N MET A 269 8.18 -1.86 4.21
CA MET A 269 8.43 -3.04 5.04
C MET A 269 9.08 -4.16 4.22
N PRO A 270 9.66 -5.19 4.88
CA PRO A 270 10.25 -6.34 4.21
C PRO A 270 9.27 -7.00 3.24
N VAL A 271 9.77 -7.42 2.08
CA VAL A 271 8.95 -8.06 1.03
C VAL A 271 8.35 -9.40 1.50
N SER A 272 8.97 -10.05 2.48
CA SER A 272 8.47 -11.27 3.12
C SER A 272 7.18 -11.06 3.94
N TRP A 273 6.87 -9.82 4.31
CA TRP A 273 5.68 -9.49 5.09
C TRP A 273 4.47 -9.27 4.18
N ARG A 274 3.42 -10.08 4.36
CA ARG A 274 2.19 -9.94 3.57
C ARG A 274 1.49 -8.63 3.90
N ALA A 275 1.01 -7.93 2.86
CA ALA A 275 0.38 -6.62 3.02
C ALA A 275 1.18 -5.64 3.91
N SER A 276 2.52 -5.69 3.83
CA SER A 276 3.46 -4.88 4.61
C SER A 276 3.39 -5.08 6.13
N ARG A 277 2.85 -6.22 6.58
CA ARG A 277 2.79 -6.60 8.00
C ARG A 277 3.27 -8.03 8.23
N PRO A 278 3.88 -8.31 9.40
CA PRO A 278 4.17 -9.67 9.83
C PRO A 278 2.89 -10.48 10.02
N ALA A 279 3.03 -11.81 10.03
CA ALA A 279 1.92 -12.67 10.43
C ALA A 279 1.54 -12.41 11.89
N ARG A 280 0.26 -12.61 12.23
CA ARG A 280 -0.26 -12.49 13.59
C ARG A 280 -0.86 -13.80 14.05
N PRO A 281 -0.60 -14.23 15.29
CA PRO A 281 -1.30 -15.38 15.84
C PRO A 281 -2.76 -14.99 16.11
N GLN A 282 -3.68 -15.90 15.81
CA GLN A 282 -5.11 -15.74 16.09
C GLN A 282 -5.56 -16.81 17.07
N VAL A 283 -6.24 -16.43 18.13
CA VAL A 283 -6.91 -17.36 19.03
C VAL A 283 -8.23 -17.78 18.38
N THR A 284 -8.34 -19.04 18.02
CA THR A 284 -9.51 -19.58 17.33
C THR A 284 -10.29 -20.50 18.26
N ALA A 285 -11.57 -20.23 18.45
CA ALA A 285 -12.50 -21.12 19.12
C ALA A 285 -13.31 -21.90 18.09
N THR A 286 -13.28 -23.21 18.15
CA THR A 286 -14.09 -24.11 17.31
C THR A 286 -15.24 -24.63 18.14
N VAL A 287 -16.49 -24.48 17.64
CA VAL A 287 -17.71 -24.87 18.35
C VAL A 287 -18.49 -25.87 17.52
N GLY A 288 -18.87 -27.02 18.11
CA GLY A 288 -19.71 -28.03 17.47
C GLY A 288 -18.98 -28.84 16.40
N SER A 289 -17.80 -29.37 16.73
CA SER A 289 -17.06 -30.29 15.85
C SER A 289 -17.72 -31.65 15.74
N SER A 290 -18.33 -32.11 16.82
CA SER A 290 -19.04 -33.41 16.96
C SER A 290 -20.54 -33.22 17.16
N ALA A 291 -21.34 -34.22 16.77
CA ALA A 291 -22.76 -34.22 17.05
C ALA A 291 -22.99 -34.24 18.57
N PRO A 292 -23.95 -33.44 19.10
CA PRO A 292 -24.25 -33.45 20.52
C PRO A 292 -24.71 -34.81 20.98
N SER A 293 -24.32 -35.20 22.19
CA SER A 293 -24.62 -36.50 22.77
C SER A 293 -26.10 -36.69 23.22
N ALA A 294 -26.85 -35.59 23.31
CA ALA A 294 -28.26 -35.55 23.67
C ALA A 294 -29.14 -35.04 22.53
N VAL A 295 -30.33 -35.59 22.39
CA VAL A 295 -31.30 -35.27 21.34
C VAL A 295 -32.17 -34.11 21.82
N GLY A 296 -32.08 -32.93 21.15
CA GLY A 296 -32.94 -31.77 21.42
C GLY A 296 -32.17 -30.43 21.41
N LEU A 297 -32.90 -29.32 21.69
CA LEU A 297 -32.32 -27.98 21.86
C LEU A 297 -31.33 -27.86 23.05
N ASP A 298 -31.39 -28.86 23.94
CA ASP A 298 -30.50 -28.99 25.10
C ASP A 298 -29.24 -29.82 24.78
N GLY A 299 -29.02 -30.17 23.51
CA GLY A 299 -27.81 -30.81 23.03
C GLY A 299 -26.60 -29.92 23.25
N LEU A 300 -25.66 -30.38 24.07
CA LEU A 300 -24.46 -29.63 24.41
C LEU A 300 -23.40 -29.79 23.32
N LEU A 301 -22.90 -28.67 22.84
CA LEU A 301 -21.84 -28.59 21.81
C LEU A 301 -20.45 -28.61 22.44
N ASP A 302 -19.53 -29.29 21.77
CA ASP A 302 -18.12 -29.25 22.13
C ASP A 302 -17.50 -27.88 21.77
N PHE A 303 -16.59 -27.43 22.62
CA PHE A 303 -15.82 -26.20 22.46
C PHE A 303 -14.34 -26.52 22.55
N ARG A 304 -13.57 -26.03 21.60
CA ARG A 304 -12.12 -26.20 21.56
C ARG A 304 -11.43 -24.90 21.20
N MET A 305 -10.36 -24.57 21.93
CA MET A 305 -9.52 -23.42 21.67
C MET A 305 -8.18 -23.85 21.08
N ASP A 306 -7.78 -23.24 19.98
CA ASP A 306 -6.47 -23.39 19.37
C ASP A 306 -5.88 -22.00 19.04
N VAL A 307 -4.56 -21.86 19.10
CA VAL A 307 -3.88 -20.67 18.61
C VAL A 307 -3.35 -20.99 17.21
N MET A 308 -3.79 -20.23 16.24
CA MET A 308 -3.48 -20.44 14.83
C MET A 308 -2.51 -19.37 14.32
N LEU A 309 -1.59 -19.76 13.45
CA LEU A 309 -0.72 -18.83 12.70
C LEU A 309 -0.84 -19.16 11.21
N GLU A 310 -1.33 -18.21 10.41
CA GLU A 310 -1.59 -18.40 8.97
C GLU A 310 -2.43 -19.66 8.62
N GLY A 311 -3.34 -20.04 9.51
CA GLY A 311 -4.19 -21.21 9.32
C GLY A 311 -3.64 -22.54 9.86
N GLU A 312 -2.41 -22.54 10.42
CA GLU A 312 -1.81 -23.71 11.06
C GLU A 312 -1.85 -23.59 12.59
N PRO A 313 -2.16 -24.66 13.32
CA PRO A 313 -2.17 -24.62 14.77
C PRO A 313 -0.75 -24.52 15.34
N LEU A 314 -0.59 -23.69 16.37
CA LEU A 314 0.62 -23.59 17.15
C LEU A 314 0.65 -24.63 18.26
N THR A 315 1.81 -25.18 18.50
CA THR A 315 2.03 -26.07 19.66
C THR A 315 2.03 -25.29 20.96
N LYS A 316 1.75 -25.95 22.09
CA LYS A 316 1.80 -25.33 23.42
C LYS A 316 3.15 -24.71 23.72
N VAL A 317 4.25 -25.29 23.22
CA VAL A 317 5.61 -24.77 23.41
C VAL A 317 5.78 -23.48 22.61
N GLU A 318 5.31 -23.41 21.38
CA GLU A 318 5.38 -22.20 20.54
C GLU A 318 4.55 -21.06 21.15
N VAL A 319 3.33 -21.36 21.61
CA VAL A 319 2.48 -20.38 22.31
C VAL A 319 3.17 -19.85 23.57
N ALA A 320 3.76 -20.74 24.39
CA ALA A 320 4.52 -20.34 25.57
C ALA A 320 5.73 -19.45 25.19
N THR A 321 6.44 -19.78 24.11
CA THR A 321 7.57 -18.98 23.60
C THR A 321 7.11 -17.58 23.18
N LEU A 322 5.97 -17.45 22.48
CA LEU A 322 5.42 -16.16 22.06
C LEU A 322 5.02 -15.30 23.28
N LEU A 323 4.47 -15.91 24.32
CA LEU A 323 4.03 -15.21 25.53
C LEU A 323 5.19 -14.83 26.45
N ALA A 324 6.25 -15.65 26.54
CA ALA A 324 7.40 -15.43 27.41
C ALA A 324 8.37 -14.37 26.88
N GLY A 325 8.37 -14.06 25.58
CA GLY A 325 9.27 -13.07 24.99
C GLY A 325 8.98 -11.64 25.49
N THR A 326 9.90 -10.71 25.27
CA THR A 326 9.73 -9.29 25.61
C THR A 326 9.49 -8.42 24.39
N GLU A 327 9.87 -8.90 23.21
CA GLU A 327 9.80 -8.16 21.95
C GLU A 327 8.47 -8.45 21.23
N ASP A 328 7.86 -7.42 20.64
CA ASP A 328 6.61 -7.54 19.88
C ASP A 328 6.77 -8.27 18.55
N LEU A 329 8.00 -8.41 18.05
CA LEU A 329 8.34 -9.20 16.87
C LEU A 329 9.16 -10.42 17.30
N VAL A 330 8.68 -11.61 16.98
CA VAL A 330 9.32 -12.89 17.32
C VAL A 330 9.53 -13.70 16.04
N LEU A 331 10.73 -14.30 15.91
CA LEU A 331 11.00 -15.22 14.80
C LEU A 331 10.47 -16.62 15.15
N LEU A 332 9.43 -17.07 14.46
CA LEU A 332 8.83 -18.38 14.65
C LEU A 332 8.78 -19.14 13.32
N ARG A 333 9.24 -20.37 13.29
CA ARG A 333 9.30 -21.20 12.05
C ARG A 333 9.94 -20.47 10.87
N GLY A 334 10.95 -19.61 11.14
CA GLY A 334 11.65 -18.84 10.09
C GLY A 334 10.87 -17.63 9.53
N LYS A 335 9.76 -17.26 10.14
CA LYS A 335 8.96 -16.08 9.80
C LYS A 335 8.85 -15.13 10.99
N TRP A 336 8.81 -13.84 10.72
CA TRP A 336 8.53 -12.83 11.74
C TRP A 336 7.05 -12.81 12.05
N VAL A 337 6.73 -12.82 13.34
CA VAL A 337 5.38 -12.85 13.89
C VAL A 337 5.22 -11.64 14.81
N GLU A 338 4.19 -10.84 14.59
CA GLU A 338 3.81 -9.73 15.47
C GLU A 338 2.96 -10.27 16.61
N VAL A 339 3.36 -10.02 17.86
CA VAL A 339 2.71 -10.56 19.07
C VAL A 339 2.29 -9.43 19.99
N ASP A 340 1.00 -9.21 20.14
CA ASP A 340 0.44 -8.42 21.23
C ASP A 340 0.09 -9.36 22.39
N ARG A 341 1.03 -9.51 23.32
CA ARG A 341 0.90 -10.45 24.44
C ARG A 341 -0.25 -10.13 25.36
N ALA A 342 -0.52 -8.84 25.58
CA ALA A 342 -1.60 -8.42 26.45
C ALA A 342 -2.98 -8.78 25.87
N ARG A 343 -3.14 -8.60 24.56
CA ARG A 343 -4.38 -9.00 23.85
C ARG A 343 -4.48 -10.51 23.75
N MET A 344 -3.42 -11.18 23.31
CA MET A 344 -3.39 -12.63 23.17
C MET A 344 -3.66 -13.31 24.51
N GLY A 345 -3.04 -12.86 25.60
CA GLY A 345 -3.28 -13.39 26.96
C GLY A 345 -4.73 -13.23 27.38
N ARG A 346 -5.31 -12.04 27.29
CA ARG A 346 -6.72 -11.80 27.63
C ARG A 346 -7.68 -12.65 26.77
N THR A 347 -7.44 -12.74 25.47
CA THR A 347 -8.29 -13.56 24.60
C THR A 347 -8.20 -15.04 24.94
N MET A 348 -7.00 -15.53 25.26
CA MET A 348 -6.81 -16.92 25.70
C MET A 348 -7.50 -17.19 27.04
N GLU A 349 -7.41 -16.29 28.00
CA GLU A 349 -8.10 -16.41 29.29
C GLU A 349 -9.62 -16.44 29.12
N GLN A 350 -10.18 -15.58 28.28
CA GLN A 350 -11.60 -15.54 27.95
C GLN A 350 -12.08 -16.87 27.32
N PHE A 351 -11.34 -17.38 26.34
CA PHE A 351 -11.71 -18.63 25.67
C PHE A 351 -11.48 -19.86 26.54
N GLN A 352 -10.46 -19.84 27.43
CA GLN A 352 -10.28 -20.90 28.42
C GLN A 352 -11.40 -20.93 29.44
N ALA A 353 -11.87 -19.77 29.89
CA ALA A 353 -13.04 -19.69 30.76
C ALA A 353 -14.29 -20.24 30.08
N ALA A 354 -14.53 -19.93 28.80
CA ALA A 354 -15.59 -20.45 27.99
C ALA A 354 -15.47 -21.98 27.79
N GLU A 355 -14.27 -22.49 27.55
CA GLU A 355 -14.00 -23.93 27.41
C GLU A 355 -14.29 -24.68 28.72
N GLN A 356 -13.89 -24.13 29.87
CA GLN A 356 -14.19 -24.71 31.17
C GLN A 356 -15.69 -24.70 31.47
N LEU A 357 -16.41 -23.62 31.12
CA LEU A 357 -17.84 -23.53 31.27
C LEU A 357 -18.55 -24.58 30.38
N ALA A 358 -18.15 -24.65 29.10
CA ALA A 358 -18.65 -25.63 28.16
C ALA A 358 -18.36 -27.07 28.60
N ALA A 359 -17.23 -27.33 29.26
CA ALA A 359 -16.91 -28.65 29.79
C ALA A 359 -17.76 -29.06 31.02
N ARG A 360 -18.24 -28.10 31.80
CA ARG A 360 -19.07 -28.33 33.00
C ARG A 360 -20.56 -28.42 32.68
N ASP A 361 -21.04 -27.36 32.01
CA ASP A 361 -22.49 -27.14 31.83
C ASP A 361 -22.90 -27.38 30.36
N GLY A 362 -21.93 -27.55 29.48
CA GLY A 362 -22.10 -27.64 28.03
C GLY A 362 -22.40 -26.30 27.40
N LEU A 363 -22.21 -26.18 26.07
CA LEU A 363 -22.55 -24.98 25.30
C LEU A 363 -23.87 -25.24 24.55
N SER A 364 -24.88 -24.44 24.82
CA SER A 364 -26.14 -24.52 24.10
C SER A 364 -26.02 -24.05 22.66
N PHE A 365 -26.89 -24.52 21.76
CA PHE A 365 -26.92 -24.08 20.36
C PHE A 365 -27.12 -22.55 20.25
N SER A 366 -27.93 -21.93 21.09
CA SER A 366 -28.17 -20.49 21.08
C SER A 366 -26.92 -19.67 21.50
N GLU A 367 -26.15 -20.16 22.45
CA GLU A 367 -24.89 -19.56 22.87
C GLU A 367 -23.83 -19.68 21.78
N ALA A 368 -23.71 -20.83 21.15
CA ALA A 368 -22.84 -21.07 20.01
C ALA A 368 -23.16 -20.10 18.86
N MET A 369 -24.43 -19.90 18.55
CA MET A 369 -24.87 -18.97 17.51
C MET A 369 -24.55 -17.51 17.86
N ARG A 370 -24.67 -17.09 19.12
CA ARG A 370 -24.27 -15.76 19.57
C ARG A 370 -22.76 -15.55 19.43
N MET A 371 -21.95 -16.55 19.80
CA MET A 371 -20.50 -16.50 19.65
C MET A 371 -20.08 -16.40 18.19
N LEU A 372 -20.69 -17.19 17.30
CA LEU A 372 -20.44 -17.14 15.86
C LEU A 372 -20.85 -15.78 15.24
N ALA A 373 -21.85 -15.13 15.81
CA ALA A 373 -22.28 -13.78 15.42
C ALA A 373 -21.38 -12.65 15.97
N GLY A 374 -20.31 -12.98 16.71
CA GLY A 374 -19.38 -12.03 17.29
C GLY A 374 -19.85 -11.40 18.61
N ALA A 375 -20.88 -11.98 19.27
CA ALA A 375 -21.29 -11.54 20.58
C ALA A 375 -20.30 -12.03 21.66
N ALA A 376 -20.01 -11.17 22.64
CA ALA A 376 -19.15 -11.53 23.77
C ALA A 376 -19.68 -12.74 24.56
N VAL A 377 -18.78 -13.58 25.02
CA VAL A 377 -19.12 -14.82 25.77
C VAL A 377 -19.65 -14.47 27.15
N THR A 378 -19.22 -13.38 27.74
CA THR A 378 -19.65 -12.89 29.05
C THR A 378 -20.29 -11.52 28.96
N ARG A 379 -21.30 -11.25 29.80
CA ARG A 379 -22.06 -9.98 29.80
C ARG A 379 -21.23 -8.75 30.16
N ASP A 380 -20.04 -8.93 30.76
CA ASP A 380 -19.20 -7.83 31.23
C ASP A 380 -18.18 -7.32 30.20
N ASP A 381 -17.99 -8.02 29.07
CA ASP A 381 -17.01 -7.65 28.04
C ASP A 381 -17.67 -7.05 26.79
N ALA A 382 -18.22 -5.85 26.92
CA ALA A 382 -18.73 -5.06 25.79
C ALA A 382 -17.61 -4.38 24.94
N ALA A 383 -16.33 -4.75 25.13
CA ALA A 383 -15.27 -4.37 24.23
C ALA A 383 -15.37 -5.26 22.98
N ALA A 384 -15.74 -4.66 21.85
CA ALA A 384 -15.82 -5.30 20.54
C ALA A 384 -14.67 -6.29 20.37
N ALA A 385 -14.99 -7.58 20.17
CA ALA A 385 -14.01 -8.61 19.87
C ALA A 385 -13.20 -8.10 18.68
N ASP A 386 -11.91 -7.83 18.91
CA ASP A 386 -10.99 -7.38 17.88
C ASP A 386 -10.80 -8.58 16.94
N THR A 387 -11.52 -8.58 15.83
CA THR A 387 -11.62 -9.70 14.87
C THR A 387 -10.26 -10.12 14.30
N ASP A 388 -9.25 -9.27 14.48
CA ASP A 388 -7.87 -9.55 14.03
C ASP A 388 -7.15 -10.56 14.93
N TRP A 389 -7.54 -10.71 16.21
CA TRP A 389 -6.87 -11.56 17.20
C TRP A 389 -7.69 -12.74 17.68
N ALA A 390 -9.00 -12.67 17.52
CA ALA A 390 -9.93 -13.69 17.97
C ALA A 390 -10.88 -14.10 16.85
N ARG A 391 -11.11 -15.41 16.68
CA ARG A 391 -12.05 -15.94 15.71
C ARG A 391 -12.84 -17.10 16.29
N VAL A 392 -14.15 -17.06 16.13
CA VAL A 392 -15.01 -18.22 16.43
C VAL A 392 -15.43 -18.85 15.10
N ILE A 393 -15.25 -20.14 14.97
CA ILE A 393 -15.61 -20.91 13.78
C ILE A 393 -16.55 -22.05 14.14
N ALA A 394 -17.49 -22.34 13.23
CA ALA A 394 -18.31 -23.52 13.35
C ALA A 394 -17.47 -24.78 13.07
N GLY A 395 -17.51 -25.73 13.94
CA GLY A 395 -16.96 -27.06 13.72
C GLY A 395 -17.76 -27.82 12.67
N ARG A 396 -17.25 -28.98 12.25
CA ARG A 396 -17.76 -29.72 11.10
C ARG A 396 -19.26 -30.05 11.21
N TRP A 397 -19.70 -30.50 12.36
CA TRP A 397 -21.12 -30.86 12.58
C TRP A 397 -21.99 -29.59 12.53
N LEU A 398 -21.62 -28.55 13.26
CA LEU A 398 -22.39 -27.29 13.30
C LEU A 398 -22.47 -26.64 11.94
N GLU A 399 -21.36 -26.63 11.18
CA GLU A 399 -21.33 -26.10 9.82
C GLU A 399 -22.26 -26.83 8.88
N GLN A 400 -22.30 -28.19 8.94
CA GLN A 400 -23.21 -28.99 8.14
C GLN A 400 -24.67 -28.72 8.52
N THR A 401 -24.96 -28.63 9.81
CA THR A 401 -26.30 -28.30 10.31
C THR A 401 -26.77 -26.93 9.86
N LEU A 402 -25.89 -25.91 9.91
CA LEU A 402 -26.19 -24.54 9.44
C LEU A 402 -26.41 -24.50 7.93
N ARG A 403 -25.66 -25.29 7.16
CA ARG A 403 -25.89 -25.42 5.71
C ARG A 403 -27.24 -26.02 5.40
N ALA A 404 -27.60 -27.12 6.07
CA ALA A 404 -28.90 -27.76 5.90
C ALA A 404 -30.07 -26.82 6.27
N LEU A 405 -29.93 -26.01 7.31
CA LEU A 405 -30.94 -25.02 7.71
C LEU A 405 -31.08 -23.85 6.73
N ARG A 406 -29.99 -23.47 6.02
CA ARG A 406 -30.02 -22.39 5.04
C ARG A 406 -30.52 -22.77 3.65
N ALA A 407 -30.44 -24.04 3.30
CA ALA A 407 -30.90 -24.59 2.03
C ALA A 407 -31.82 -25.80 2.27
N PRO A 408 -33.05 -25.60 2.75
CA PRO A 408 -33.97 -26.70 3.07
C PRO A 408 -34.45 -27.51 1.83
N ASP A 409 -34.31 -26.93 0.63
CA ASP A 409 -34.76 -27.53 -0.64
C ASP A 409 -33.62 -28.09 -1.52
N GLY A 410 -32.41 -28.24 -0.98
CA GLY A 410 -31.29 -28.86 -1.71
C GLY A 410 -31.49 -30.37 -1.83
N GLU A 411 -31.59 -30.86 -3.08
CA GLU A 411 -31.60 -32.30 -3.41
C GLU A 411 -30.38 -32.98 -2.79
N ASP A 412 -30.61 -34.19 -2.17
CA ASP A 412 -29.63 -35.13 -1.64
C ASP A 412 -29.02 -34.90 -0.24
N VAL A 413 -29.80 -34.50 0.76
CA VAL A 413 -29.49 -34.87 2.15
C VAL A 413 -30.72 -35.49 2.78
N ASP A 414 -30.67 -36.79 3.13
CA ASP A 414 -31.72 -37.46 3.86
C ASP A 414 -32.07 -36.69 5.14
N PRO A 415 -33.20 -35.96 5.19
CA PRO A 415 -33.55 -35.11 6.34
C PRO A 415 -33.79 -35.91 7.61
N GLY A 416 -33.96 -37.24 7.50
CA GLY A 416 -34.20 -38.13 8.62
C GLY A 416 -32.98 -38.39 9.50
N SER A 417 -31.74 -38.23 8.98
CA SER A 417 -30.52 -38.52 9.76
C SER A 417 -29.94 -37.28 10.46
N THR A 418 -30.20 -36.10 9.92
CA THR A 418 -29.58 -34.83 10.42
C THR A 418 -30.44 -34.10 11.45
N LEU A 419 -31.77 -34.30 11.40
CA LEU A 419 -32.74 -33.60 12.25
C LEU A 419 -33.38 -34.47 13.36
N ARG A 420 -32.93 -35.71 13.56
CA ARG A 420 -33.44 -36.54 14.64
C ARG A 420 -33.26 -35.96 16.06
N GLY A 421 -32.63 -34.80 16.20
CA GLY A 421 -32.41 -34.11 17.45
C GLY A 421 -33.06 -32.75 17.61
N LEU A 422 -33.61 -32.14 16.56
CA LEU A 422 -34.17 -30.79 16.61
C LEU A 422 -35.69 -30.83 16.45
N ARG A 423 -36.45 -30.96 17.57
CA ARG A 423 -37.86 -30.61 17.57
C ARG A 423 -38.00 -29.11 17.73
N LEU A 424 -38.30 -28.39 16.63
CA LEU A 424 -38.81 -27.03 16.72
C LEU A 424 -40.16 -27.07 17.44
N SER A 425 -40.26 -26.48 18.61
CA SER A 425 -41.54 -26.30 19.28
C SER A 425 -42.39 -25.38 18.40
N SER A 426 -43.64 -25.82 18.12
CA SER A 426 -44.62 -25.12 17.28
C SER A 426 -45.20 -23.85 17.92
N ALA A 427 -44.48 -23.18 18.83
CA ALA A 427 -44.92 -22.04 19.60
C ALA A 427 -44.59 -20.67 18.98
N PHE A 428 -44.17 -20.61 17.73
CA PHE A 428 -44.01 -19.33 17.02
C PHE A 428 -44.75 -19.36 15.67
N VAL A 429 -46.09 -19.44 15.76
CA VAL A 429 -46.98 -19.00 14.68
C VAL A 429 -47.42 -17.60 15.05
N PRO A 430 -47.04 -16.54 14.30
CA PRO A 430 -47.60 -15.23 14.51
C PRO A 430 -49.08 -15.29 14.15
N ASP A 431 -49.93 -14.97 15.11
CA ASP A 431 -51.37 -14.82 14.97
C ASP A 431 -51.71 -13.72 13.95
N ALA A 432 -52.05 -14.12 12.74
CA ALA A 432 -52.41 -13.23 11.62
C ALA A 432 -53.88 -12.86 11.61
N SER A 433 -54.57 -12.93 12.76
CA SER A 433 -56.03 -12.63 12.88
C SER A 433 -56.29 -11.46 13.83
N ARG A 434 -55.81 -10.26 13.50
CA ARG A 434 -56.37 -8.97 13.96
C ARG A 434 -56.12 -7.86 12.97
N GLN A 435 -56.82 -7.90 11.86
CA GLN A 435 -57.19 -6.72 11.09
C GLN A 435 -58.53 -6.98 10.40
N SER A 436 -59.55 -6.44 10.97
CA SER A 436 -60.75 -5.86 10.29
C SER A 436 -61.78 -5.49 11.34
N GLU A 437 -61.88 -4.20 11.56
CA GLU A 437 -63.19 -3.51 11.46
C GLU A 437 -62.99 -2.01 11.47
N PRO A 438 -63.77 -1.27 10.64
CA PRO A 438 -63.61 0.16 10.44
C PRO A 438 -64.63 0.95 11.30
N MET A 439 -64.21 2.12 11.77
CA MET A 439 -65.04 3.32 11.86
C MET A 439 -64.16 4.56 11.87
#